data_0304a91908743c6f4a2c481811643b22
#
_entry.id   0304a91908743c6f4a2c481811643b22
#
_cell.length_a   1.000
_cell.length_b   1.000
_cell.length_c   1.000
_cell.angle_alpha   90.00
_cell.angle_beta   90.00
_cell.angle_gamma   90.00
#
_symmetry.space_group_name_H-M   'P 1'
#
loop_
_entity.id
_entity.type
_entity.pdbx_description
1 polymer ?
#
loop_
_entity_poly.entity_id
_entity_poly.type
_entity_poly.pdbx_seq_one_letter_code
_entity_poly.pdbx_strand_id
1 'polypeptide(L)'
;MSYVELKDIRVSYDNKANILKDLNLSIEKGELVSLLGPSGCGKTTTLRVIAGLIEPNDGEFLVDTQNLTKVPVHKRKFGMVFQSYALFPHLTIKENVAFGLKLRKENKNSIEKKVKDILAITGLEELGDRYPKQLSGGQRQRVALARALVIEPKLLLLDEPLSNLDAKLRLAMRIEIKRIQRQLGITTVFVTHDQEECFSISDRVAVMNKGVIEQFDTPEEIYNNPKTEFVARFIGFENFFELTPTEDWNYKAVDGTVFISNRQWEPGKHTGTIRPDDIEIAANTKQNTNNTLSGIIKVRTFLGKSYQYEVETPIGKLLANKADDVVYQVGDEVTLSMPSHKLIIV
;
A
#
# COMPACT_ATOMS: atom_id res chain seq x y z
N MET A 1 14.02 2.21 -18.28
CA MET A 1 15.21 2.51 -17.46
C MET A 1 14.76 3.13 -16.15
N SER A 2 15.26 2.63 -15.04
CA SER A 2 14.91 3.13 -13.71
C SER A 2 15.22 4.62 -13.59
N TYR A 3 14.27 5.39 -13.05
CA TYR A 3 14.43 6.83 -12.82
C TYR A 3 14.86 7.13 -11.38
N VAL A 4 14.36 6.36 -10.42
CA VAL A 4 14.75 6.42 -9.01
C VAL A 4 15.27 5.05 -8.60
N GLU A 5 16.45 4.99 -8.00
CA GLU A 5 17.06 3.75 -7.51
C GLU A 5 17.60 3.91 -6.10
N LEU A 6 17.17 3.02 -5.21
CA LEU A 6 17.83 2.76 -3.94
C LEU A 6 18.57 1.44 -4.08
N LYS A 7 19.87 1.43 -3.76
CA LYS A 7 20.74 0.26 -3.87
C LYS A 7 21.37 -0.02 -2.50
N ASP A 8 21.05 -1.17 -1.94
CA ASP A 8 21.59 -1.70 -0.69
C ASP A 8 21.56 -0.70 0.48
N ILE A 9 20.46 0.09 0.55
CA ILE A 9 20.32 1.13 1.58
C ILE A 9 20.20 0.48 2.96
N ARG A 10 21.14 0.90 3.85
CA ARG A 10 21.14 0.56 5.27
C ARG A 10 20.95 1.80 6.13
N VAL A 11 20.09 1.71 7.14
CA VAL A 11 19.88 2.77 8.12
C VAL A 11 19.80 2.18 9.52
N SER A 12 20.61 2.74 10.43
CA SER A 12 20.57 2.47 11.87
C SER A 12 20.69 3.79 12.63
N TYR A 13 19.86 4.02 13.66
CA TYR A 13 19.95 5.26 14.44
C TYR A 13 21.00 5.19 15.56
N ASP A 14 21.23 4.02 16.14
CA ASP A 14 22.07 3.87 17.34
C ASP A 14 23.18 2.81 17.17
N ASN A 15 23.52 2.43 15.95
CA ASN A 15 24.43 1.32 15.62
C ASN A 15 24.05 -0.04 16.28
N LYS A 16 22.81 -0.16 16.82
CA LYS A 16 22.35 -1.38 17.50
C LYS A 16 21.44 -2.24 16.64
N ALA A 17 20.53 -1.63 15.89
CA ALA A 17 19.60 -2.36 15.02
C ALA A 17 19.38 -1.63 13.71
N ASN A 18 19.49 -2.35 12.60
CA ASN A 18 19.20 -1.81 11.29
C ASN A 18 17.68 -1.67 11.12
N ILE A 19 17.23 -0.46 10.87
CA ILE A 19 15.84 -0.14 10.51
C ILE A 19 15.59 -0.43 9.04
N LEU A 20 16.57 -0.14 8.17
CA LEU A 20 16.59 -0.58 6.78
C LEU A 20 17.76 -1.53 6.58
N LYS A 21 17.53 -2.63 5.85
CA LYS A 21 18.47 -3.75 5.69
C LYS A 21 18.61 -4.06 4.20
N ASP A 22 19.66 -3.56 3.58
CA ASP A 22 19.96 -3.77 2.15
C ASP A 22 18.73 -3.50 1.27
N LEU A 23 18.06 -2.36 1.53
CA LEU A 23 16.81 -2.04 0.85
C LEU A 23 17.10 -1.62 -0.59
N ASN A 24 16.50 -2.36 -1.52
CA ASN A 24 16.58 -2.15 -2.95
C ASN A 24 15.20 -1.76 -3.50
N LEU A 25 15.11 -0.66 -4.24
CA LEU A 25 13.87 -0.19 -4.86
C LEU A 25 14.18 0.53 -6.18
N SER A 26 13.42 0.22 -7.22
CA SER A 26 13.57 0.80 -8.55
C SER A 26 12.23 1.34 -9.04
N ILE A 27 12.15 2.64 -9.35
CA ILE A 27 10.93 3.33 -9.78
C ILE A 27 11.14 3.93 -11.16
N GLU A 28 10.18 3.77 -12.05
CA GLU A 28 10.23 4.35 -13.38
C GLU A 28 9.76 5.80 -13.40
N LYS A 29 10.12 6.54 -14.44
CA LYS A 29 9.72 7.94 -14.58
C LYS A 29 8.21 8.06 -14.77
N GLY A 30 7.58 8.93 -13.99
CA GLY A 30 6.13 9.15 -14.02
C GLY A 30 5.32 8.11 -13.25
N GLU A 31 5.97 7.13 -12.62
CA GLU A 31 5.32 6.09 -11.83
C GLU A 31 4.93 6.60 -10.44
N LEU A 32 3.79 6.14 -9.94
CA LEU A 32 3.37 6.29 -8.54
C LEU A 32 3.59 4.98 -7.82
N VAL A 33 4.58 4.96 -6.93
CA VAL A 33 4.90 3.81 -6.09
C VAL A 33 4.49 4.05 -4.65
N SER A 34 3.77 3.10 -4.07
CA SER A 34 3.44 3.12 -2.64
C SER A 34 4.37 2.23 -1.83
N LEU A 35 4.78 2.72 -0.65
CA LEU A 35 5.40 1.94 0.40
C LEU A 35 4.32 1.54 1.40
N LEU A 36 4.02 0.25 1.48
CA LEU A 36 2.98 -0.34 2.31
C LEU A 36 3.58 -1.28 3.35
N GLY A 37 3.01 -1.38 4.54
CA GLY A 37 3.48 -2.29 5.58
C GLY A 37 3.07 -1.85 6.98
N PRO A 38 3.29 -2.67 8.00
CA PRO A 38 2.92 -2.37 9.39
C PRO A 38 3.70 -1.17 9.95
N SER A 39 3.24 -0.66 11.08
CA SER A 39 3.94 0.41 11.80
C SER A 39 5.36 -0.03 12.17
N GLY A 40 6.33 0.85 12.00
CA GLY A 40 7.74 0.57 12.35
C GLY A 40 8.53 -0.27 11.34
N CYS A 41 7.95 -0.70 10.18
CA CYS A 41 8.68 -1.50 9.19
C CYS A 41 9.71 -0.73 8.35
N GLY A 42 9.81 0.61 8.47
CA GLY A 42 10.82 1.41 7.78
C GLY A 42 10.30 2.34 6.67
N LYS A 43 9.00 2.41 6.37
CA LYS A 43 8.41 3.25 5.29
C LYS A 43 8.81 4.72 5.36
N THR A 44 8.50 5.37 6.49
CA THR A 44 8.84 6.78 6.72
C THR A 44 10.35 7.01 6.73
N THR A 45 11.14 6.04 7.23
CA THR A 45 12.61 6.10 7.17
C THR A 45 13.09 6.07 5.73
N THR A 46 12.56 5.18 4.90
CA THR A 46 12.86 5.12 3.45
C THR A 46 12.51 6.44 2.77
N LEU A 47 11.32 6.98 3.03
CA LEU A 47 10.91 8.28 2.47
C LEU A 47 11.85 9.41 2.90
N ARG A 48 12.28 9.43 4.16
CA ARG A 48 13.22 10.43 4.68
C ARG A 48 14.63 10.30 4.09
N VAL A 49 15.09 9.10 3.79
CA VAL A 49 16.34 8.87 3.04
C VAL A 49 16.21 9.45 1.63
N ILE A 50 15.12 9.14 0.92
CA ILE A 50 14.84 9.72 -0.40
C ILE A 50 14.78 11.25 -0.34
N ALA A 51 14.12 11.82 0.67
CA ALA A 51 14.04 13.26 0.86
C ALA A 51 15.39 13.91 1.20
N GLY A 52 16.36 13.15 1.72
CA GLY A 52 17.64 13.64 2.24
C GLY A 52 17.58 14.21 3.65
N LEU A 53 16.54 13.84 4.39
CA LEU A 53 16.37 14.16 5.81
C LEU A 53 17.15 13.20 6.71
N ILE A 54 17.48 12.02 6.20
CA ILE A 54 18.32 11.01 6.83
C ILE A 54 19.39 10.60 5.82
N GLU A 55 20.66 10.62 6.23
CA GLU A 55 21.74 10.05 5.47
C GLU A 55 21.83 8.55 5.79
N PRO A 56 21.82 7.66 4.79
CA PRO A 56 21.97 6.24 5.04
C PRO A 56 23.39 5.92 5.53
N ASN A 57 23.55 4.86 6.34
CA ASN A 57 24.85 4.39 6.80
C ASN A 57 25.62 3.71 5.67
N ASP A 58 24.91 3.10 4.71
CA ASP A 58 25.48 2.43 3.55
C ASP A 58 24.49 2.42 2.39
N GLY A 59 24.98 2.14 1.18
CA GLY A 59 24.20 2.09 -0.04
C GLY A 59 24.16 3.40 -0.81
N GLU A 60 23.44 3.38 -1.95
CA GLU A 60 23.35 4.51 -2.87
C GLU A 60 21.92 4.87 -3.21
N PHE A 61 21.65 6.17 -3.31
CA PHE A 61 20.41 6.73 -3.80
C PHE A 61 20.64 7.52 -5.08
N LEU A 62 20.04 7.08 -6.18
CA LEU A 62 20.19 7.70 -7.49
C LEU A 62 18.85 8.21 -8.02
N VAL A 63 18.88 9.34 -8.72
CA VAL A 63 17.77 9.86 -9.51
C VAL A 63 18.30 10.31 -10.86
N ASP A 64 17.72 9.79 -11.94
CA ASP A 64 18.16 10.10 -13.30
C ASP A 64 19.68 9.89 -13.46
N THR A 65 20.18 8.74 -13.00
CA THR A 65 21.61 8.36 -12.94
C THR A 65 22.51 9.20 -12.02
N GLN A 66 22.00 10.29 -11.44
CA GLN A 66 22.76 11.12 -10.53
C GLN A 66 22.72 10.56 -9.10
N ASN A 67 23.88 10.32 -8.50
CA ASN A 67 23.96 9.92 -7.10
C ASN A 67 23.63 11.12 -6.19
N LEU A 68 22.53 11.00 -5.44
CA LEU A 68 22.03 12.01 -4.52
C LEU A 68 22.19 11.62 -3.04
N THR A 69 22.88 10.54 -2.73
CA THR A 69 23.02 9.99 -1.37
C THR A 69 23.43 11.07 -0.36
N LYS A 70 24.48 11.82 -0.67
CA LYS A 70 25.03 12.90 0.19
C LYS A 70 24.56 14.30 -0.19
N VAL A 71 23.61 14.42 -1.13
CA VAL A 71 23.09 15.73 -1.55
C VAL A 71 22.08 16.24 -0.52
N PRO A 72 22.27 17.44 0.05
CA PRO A 72 21.37 17.98 1.07
C PRO A 72 19.98 18.30 0.50
N VAL A 73 18.94 18.22 1.36
CA VAL A 73 17.50 18.35 1.04
C VAL A 73 17.21 19.49 0.05
N HIS A 74 17.70 20.71 0.34
CA HIS A 74 17.38 21.91 -0.46
C HIS A 74 17.95 21.87 -1.89
N LYS A 75 18.93 21.00 -2.17
CA LYS A 75 19.52 20.82 -3.51
C LYS A 75 18.87 19.67 -4.30
N ARG A 76 18.08 18.77 -3.67
CA ARG A 76 17.45 17.63 -4.34
C ARG A 76 16.30 18.02 -5.28
N LYS A 77 15.70 19.21 -5.10
CA LYS A 77 14.56 19.71 -5.90
C LYS A 77 13.35 18.77 -5.87
N PHE A 78 13.04 18.21 -4.71
CA PHE A 78 11.86 17.38 -4.48
C PHE A 78 10.74 18.17 -3.84
N GLY A 79 9.49 17.75 -4.08
CA GLY A 79 8.31 18.21 -3.35
C GLY A 79 7.95 17.22 -2.26
N MET A 80 7.60 17.69 -1.07
CA MET A 80 7.19 16.82 0.02
C MET A 80 5.91 17.33 0.69
N VAL A 81 4.98 16.41 0.93
CA VAL A 81 3.78 16.63 1.74
C VAL A 81 3.90 15.78 3.00
N PHE A 82 3.88 16.42 4.15
CA PHE A 82 3.93 15.77 5.46
C PHE A 82 2.53 15.41 5.96
N GLN A 83 2.42 14.44 6.82
CA GLN A 83 1.18 14.01 7.46
C GLN A 83 0.39 15.17 8.11
N SER A 84 1.07 16.15 8.72
CA SER A 84 0.46 17.34 9.33
C SER A 84 0.14 18.47 8.34
N TYR A 85 0.39 18.25 7.02
CA TYR A 85 0.34 19.27 5.95
C TYR A 85 1.34 20.42 6.12
N ALA A 86 1.75 20.75 7.33
CA ALA A 86 2.75 21.77 7.70
C ALA A 86 2.56 23.11 6.99
N LEU A 87 1.30 23.60 6.88
CA LEU A 87 0.99 24.90 6.30
C LEU A 87 1.39 26.02 7.26
N PHE A 88 1.86 27.14 6.68
CA PHE A 88 2.17 28.35 7.43
C PHE A 88 0.87 29.06 7.83
N PRO A 89 0.49 29.09 9.12
CA PRO A 89 -0.82 29.56 9.55
C PRO A 89 -1.04 31.07 9.35
N HIS A 90 0.04 31.84 9.30
CA HIS A 90 0.06 33.29 9.14
C HIS A 90 0.13 33.76 7.69
N LEU A 91 0.25 32.86 6.74
CA LEU A 91 0.26 33.14 5.31
C LEU A 91 -1.07 32.73 4.67
N THR A 92 -1.50 33.48 3.67
CA THR A 92 -2.63 33.10 2.81
C THR A 92 -2.31 31.85 1.99
N ILE A 93 -3.30 31.29 1.31
CA ILE A 93 -3.11 30.10 0.46
C ILE A 93 -2.16 30.43 -0.71
N LYS A 94 -2.34 31.55 -1.39
CA LYS A 94 -1.41 32.02 -2.44
C LYS A 94 0.02 32.16 -1.92
N GLU A 95 0.17 32.72 -0.73
CA GLU A 95 1.49 32.91 -0.11
C GLU A 95 2.12 31.59 0.33
N ASN A 96 1.34 30.65 0.88
CA ASN A 96 1.80 29.30 1.19
C ASN A 96 2.34 28.59 -0.05
N VAL A 97 1.58 28.66 -1.16
CA VAL A 97 1.97 28.04 -2.44
C VAL A 97 3.20 28.74 -3.01
N ALA A 98 3.23 30.07 -3.02
CA ALA A 98 4.33 30.87 -3.55
C ALA A 98 5.65 30.74 -2.77
N PHE A 99 5.60 30.24 -1.54
CA PHE A 99 6.73 30.28 -0.59
C PHE A 99 8.04 29.69 -1.17
N GLY A 100 7.95 28.49 -1.76
CA GLY A 100 9.11 27.84 -2.36
C GLY A 100 9.73 28.59 -3.55
N LEU A 101 8.88 29.21 -4.38
CA LEU A 101 9.33 30.02 -5.52
C LEU A 101 10.00 31.32 -5.06
N LYS A 102 9.48 31.95 -4.00
CA LYS A 102 10.10 33.14 -3.38
C LYS A 102 11.49 32.81 -2.81
N LEU A 103 11.66 31.66 -2.14
CA LEU A 103 12.97 31.21 -1.66
C LEU A 103 13.98 30.97 -2.79
N ARG A 104 13.50 30.51 -3.96
CA ARG A 104 14.31 30.35 -5.17
C ARG A 104 14.59 31.67 -5.88
N LYS A 105 14.08 32.82 -5.37
CA LYS A 105 14.24 34.15 -5.94
C LYS A 105 13.73 34.24 -7.39
N GLU A 106 12.67 33.50 -7.74
CA GLU A 106 12.01 33.64 -9.03
C GLU A 106 11.40 35.05 -9.19
N ASN A 107 11.26 35.51 -10.43
CA ASN A 107 10.66 36.83 -10.67
C ASN A 107 9.15 36.83 -10.34
N LYS A 108 8.61 37.99 -9.96
CA LYS A 108 7.24 38.16 -9.48
C LYS A 108 6.19 37.67 -10.49
N ASN A 109 6.35 37.97 -11.76
CA ASN A 109 5.39 37.59 -12.80
C ASN A 109 5.37 36.07 -13.00
N SER A 110 6.54 35.39 -12.93
CA SER A 110 6.64 33.93 -12.97
C SER A 110 5.93 33.31 -11.79
N ILE A 111 6.14 33.84 -10.57
CA ILE A 111 5.50 33.36 -9.35
C ILE A 111 3.98 33.48 -9.47
N GLU A 112 3.45 34.65 -9.86
CA GLU A 112 2.02 34.86 -9.99
C GLU A 112 1.38 33.90 -11.00
N LYS A 113 2.02 33.68 -12.16
CA LYS A 113 1.56 32.75 -13.17
C LYS A 113 1.55 31.30 -12.62
N LYS A 114 2.68 30.81 -12.11
CA LYS A 114 2.80 29.43 -11.59
C LYS A 114 1.82 29.15 -10.45
N VAL A 115 1.64 30.11 -9.54
CA VAL A 115 0.68 30.01 -8.43
C VAL A 115 -0.74 29.94 -8.95
N LYS A 116 -1.11 30.77 -9.91
CA LYS A 116 -2.44 30.72 -10.54
C LYS A 116 -2.69 29.37 -11.20
N ASP A 117 -1.74 28.90 -11.99
CA ASP A 117 -1.86 27.65 -12.74
C ASP A 117 -2.01 26.44 -11.78
N ILE A 118 -1.20 26.36 -10.72
CA ILE A 118 -1.28 25.22 -9.78
C ILE A 118 -2.54 25.28 -8.90
N LEU A 119 -3.03 26.49 -8.54
CA LEU A 119 -4.30 26.62 -7.83
C LEU A 119 -5.47 26.15 -8.70
N ALA A 120 -5.45 26.42 -10.02
CA ALA A 120 -6.44 25.89 -10.96
C ALA A 120 -6.39 24.35 -11.02
N ILE A 121 -5.20 23.77 -11.19
CA ILE A 121 -5.01 22.31 -11.23
C ILE A 121 -5.56 21.63 -9.96
N THR A 122 -5.40 22.27 -8.80
CA THR A 122 -5.81 21.73 -7.49
C THR A 122 -7.21 22.17 -7.03
N GLY A 123 -7.96 22.93 -7.88
CA GLY A 123 -9.30 23.40 -7.57
C GLY A 123 -9.35 24.33 -6.35
N LEU A 124 -8.38 25.25 -6.25
CA LEU A 124 -8.23 26.19 -5.12
C LEU A 124 -8.28 27.66 -5.57
N GLU A 125 -8.68 27.96 -6.81
CA GLU A 125 -8.62 29.30 -7.41
C GLU A 125 -9.31 30.37 -6.56
N GLU A 126 -10.52 30.08 -6.09
CA GLU A 126 -11.33 31.01 -5.29
C GLU A 126 -10.89 31.13 -3.81
N LEU A 127 -9.97 30.26 -3.38
CA LEU A 127 -9.55 30.18 -1.97
C LEU A 127 -8.20 30.86 -1.72
N GLY A 128 -7.58 31.44 -2.75
CA GLY A 128 -6.22 31.96 -2.72
C GLY A 128 -5.93 32.98 -1.61
N ASP A 129 -6.89 33.80 -1.26
CA ASP A 129 -6.74 34.88 -0.27
C ASP A 129 -7.17 34.48 1.14
N ARG A 130 -7.64 33.21 1.33
CA ARG A 130 -7.97 32.67 2.65
C ARG A 130 -6.71 32.20 3.40
N TYR A 131 -6.88 32.02 4.70
CA TYR A 131 -5.86 31.45 5.60
C TYR A 131 -6.14 29.98 5.88
N PRO A 132 -5.14 29.15 6.25
CA PRO A 132 -5.33 27.73 6.51
C PRO A 132 -6.42 27.38 7.52
N LYS A 133 -6.64 28.23 8.55
CA LYS A 133 -7.68 28.05 9.56
C LYS A 133 -9.12 28.12 9.02
N GLN A 134 -9.29 28.69 7.82
CA GLN A 134 -10.59 28.87 7.16
C GLN A 134 -10.92 27.70 6.21
N LEU A 135 -10.06 26.70 6.14
CA LEU A 135 -10.17 25.58 5.19
C LEU A 135 -10.56 24.28 5.87
N SER A 136 -11.31 23.44 5.14
CA SER A 136 -11.52 22.04 5.51
C SER A 136 -10.23 21.22 5.46
N GLY A 137 -10.23 19.99 6.03
CA GLY A 137 -9.09 19.07 5.99
C GLY A 137 -8.59 18.80 4.57
N GLY A 138 -9.49 18.45 3.66
CA GLY A 138 -9.13 18.17 2.27
C GLY A 138 -8.68 19.42 1.49
N GLN A 139 -9.22 20.60 1.81
CA GLN A 139 -8.71 21.85 1.23
C GLN A 139 -7.28 22.13 1.71
N ARG A 140 -6.98 21.96 3.01
CA ARG A 140 -5.62 22.09 3.53
C ARG A 140 -4.65 21.13 2.88
N GLN A 141 -5.06 19.88 2.66
CA GLN A 141 -4.25 18.89 1.96
C GLN A 141 -3.95 19.32 0.51
N ARG A 142 -4.97 19.76 -0.24
CA ARG A 142 -4.77 20.29 -1.61
C ARG A 142 -3.81 21.47 -1.65
N VAL A 143 -3.84 22.35 -0.65
CA VAL A 143 -2.87 23.46 -0.52
C VAL A 143 -1.45 22.91 -0.30
N ALA A 144 -1.27 21.92 0.57
CA ALA A 144 0.04 21.29 0.80
C ALA A 144 0.56 20.64 -0.49
N LEU A 145 -0.31 19.96 -1.24
CA LEU A 145 0.01 19.39 -2.54
C LEU A 145 0.39 20.45 -3.56
N ALA A 146 -0.40 21.53 -3.70
CA ALA A 146 -0.11 22.66 -4.58
C ALA A 146 1.25 23.30 -4.25
N ARG A 147 1.55 23.50 -2.95
CA ARG A 147 2.84 24.01 -2.48
C ARG A 147 4.02 23.11 -2.85
N ALA A 148 3.83 21.81 -2.78
CA ALA A 148 4.85 20.84 -3.15
C ALA A 148 5.06 20.77 -4.68
N LEU A 149 4.02 21.00 -5.48
CA LEU A 149 4.03 20.87 -6.93
C LEU A 149 4.45 22.14 -7.66
N VAL A 150 4.13 23.34 -7.12
CA VAL A 150 4.39 24.63 -7.79
C VAL A 150 5.85 24.86 -8.16
N ILE A 151 6.76 24.23 -7.43
CA ILE A 151 8.20 24.29 -7.66
C ILE A 151 8.68 23.34 -8.76
N GLU A 152 7.77 22.67 -9.46
CA GLU A 152 8.04 21.69 -10.53
C GLU A 152 9.10 20.67 -10.09
N PRO A 153 8.80 19.86 -9.06
CA PRO A 153 9.79 18.97 -8.47
C PRO A 153 10.09 17.77 -9.37
N LYS A 154 11.33 17.25 -9.30
CA LYS A 154 11.72 16.00 -9.97
C LYS A 154 11.02 14.77 -9.39
N LEU A 155 10.66 14.81 -8.12
CA LEU A 155 10.03 13.73 -7.36
C LEU A 155 9.07 14.31 -6.32
N LEU A 156 7.87 13.72 -6.22
CA LEU A 156 6.88 14.05 -5.21
C LEU A 156 6.88 12.98 -4.11
N LEU A 157 7.00 13.40 -2.86
CA LEU A 157 7.02 12.55 -1.68
C LEU A 157 5.80 12.83 -0.81
N LEU A 158 5.00 11.81 -0.52
CA LEU A 158 3.77 11.92 0.23
C LEU A 158 3.85 11.02 1.47
N ASP A 159 3.97 11.63 2.66
CA ASP A 159 4.10 10.93 3.95
C ASP A 159 2.74 10.86 4.64
N GLU A 160 2.04 9.75 4.52
CA GLU A 160 0.69 9.49 5.05
C GLU A 160 -0.29 10.66 4.82
N PRO A 161 -0.44 11.16 3.58
CA PRO A 161 -1.14 12.43 3.33
C PRO A 161 -2.65 12.36 3.62
N LEU A 162 -3.24 11.16 3.73
CA LEU A 162 -4.68 10.95 3.88
C LEU A 162 -5.11 10.60 5.32
N SER A 163 -4.16 10.36 6.23
CA SER A 163 -4.43 9.85 7.58
C SER A 163 -5.34 10.74 8.44
N ASN A 164 -5.34 12.05 8.20
CA ASN A 164 -6.12 13.03 8.97
C ASN A 164 -7.49 13.36 8.35
N LEU A 165 -7.99 12.55 7.42
CA LEU A 165 -9.26 12.76 6.72
C LEU A 165 -10.30 11.69 7.11
N ASP A 166 -11.57 12.10 7.11
CA ASP A 166 -12.69 11.14 7.18
C ASP A 166 -12.77 10.25 5.94
N ALA A 167 -13.48 9.12 6.05
CA ALA A 167 -13.53 8.09 5.00
C ALA A 167 -14.03 8.63 3.64
N LYS A 168 -15.06 9.49 3.63
CA LYS A 168 -15.62 10.06 2.39
C LYS A 168 -14.63 10.99 1.71
N LEU A 169 -13.98 11.84 2.49
CA LEU A 169 -13.01 12.79 2.00
C LEU A 169 -11.72 12.08 1.54
N ARG A 170 -11.33 11.01 2.24
CA ARG A 170 -10.19 10.17 1.87
C ARG A 170 -10.37 9.56 0.48
N LEU A 171 -11.54 8.99 0.19
CA LEU A 171 -11.86 8.45 -1.14
C LEU A 171 -11.76 9.50 -2.24
N ALA A 172 -12.35 10.69 -2.02
CA ALA A 172 -12.28 11.79 -2.99
C ALA A 172 -10.83 12.24 -3.24
N MET A 173 -10.02 12.31 -2.18
CA MET A 173 -8.62 12.73 -2.27
C MET A 173 -7.69 11.70 -2.92
N ARG A 174 -7.98 10.39 -2.79
CA ARG A 174 -7.26 9.35 -3.56
C ARG A 174 -7.39 9.60 -5.07
N ILE A 175 -8.63 9.79 -5.54
CA ILE A 175 -8.91 10.07 -6.96
C ILE A 175 -8.20 11.34 -7.41
N GLU A 176 -8.25 12.38 -6.59
CA GLU A 176 -7.65 13.69 -6.90
C GLU A 176 -6.12 13.62 -6.98
N ILE A 177 -5.45 12.95 -6.04
CA ILE A 177 -3.99 12.75 -6.08
C ILE A 177 -3.59 11.99 -7.35
N LYS A 178 -4.29 10.89 -7.69
CA LYS A 178 -4.00 10.11 -8.91
C LYS A 178 -4.22 10.96 -10.17
N ARG A 179 -5.30 11.75 -10.22
CA ARG A 179 -5.60 12.66 -11.34
C ARG A 179 -4.48 13.68 -11.55
N ILE A 180 -4.07 14.37 -10.49
CA ILE A 180 -3.02 15.39 -10.54
C ILE A 180 -1.67 14.76 -10.92
N GLN A 181 -1.33 13.63 -10.32
CA GLN A 181 -0.09 12.89 -10.59
C GLN A 181 0.00 12.51 -12.09
N ARG A 182 -1.09 11.96 -12.65
CA ARG A 182 -1.15 11.58 -14.07
C ARG A 182 -1.10 12.81 -14.99
N GLN A 183 -1.84 13.87 -14.67
CA GLN A 183 -1.88 15.10 -15.45
C GLN A 183 -0.49 15.76 -15.56
N LEU A 184 0.29 15.71 -14.49
CA LEU A 184 1.63 16.30 -14.44
C LEU A 184 2.74 15.32 -14.84
N GLY A 185 2.47 14.02 -14.95
CA GLY A 185 3.44 12.98 -15.26
C GLY A 185 4.57 12.89 -14.21
N ILE A 186 4.29 13.24 -12.94
CA ILE A 186 5.31 13.33 -11.91
C ILE A 186 5.55 11.99 -11.23
N THR A 187 6.83 11.58 -11.11
CA THR A 187 7.20 10.41 -10.33
C THR A 187 6.89 10.66 -8.85
N THR A 188 6.20 9.71 -8.21
CA THR A 188 5.67 9.90 -6.86
C THR A 188 5.97 8.70 -5.97
N VAL A 189 6.43 8.96 -4.74
CA VAL A 189 6.52 7.96 -3.66
C VAL A 189 5.48 8.31 -2.61
N PHE A 190 4.60 7.37 -2.34
CA PHE A 190 3.47 7.50 -1.42
C PHE A 190 3.64 6.54 -0.25
N VAL A 191 3.58 7.03 0.97
CA VAL A 191 3.62 6.20 2.18
C VAL A 191 2.24 6.11 2.79
N THR A 192 1.79 4.89 3.06
CA THR A 192 0.55 4.63 3.79
C THR A 192 0.62 3.30 4.53
N HIS A 193 -0.26 3.09 5.49
CA HIS A 193 -0.54 1.81 6.13
C HIS A 193 -1.90 1.24 5.71
N ASP A 194 -2.66 1.97 4.89
CA ASP A 194 -3.99 1.59 4.40
C ASP A 194 -3.87 0.92 3.02
N GLN A 195 -4.35 -0.33 2.94
CA GLN A 195 -4.28 -1.13 1.71
C GLN A 195 -5.16 -0.57 0.60
N GLU A 196 -6.38 -0.08 0.95
CA GLU A 196 -7.28 0.50 -0.05
C GLU A 196 -6.71 1.77 -0.66
N GLU A 197 -6.05 2.61 0.15
CA GLU A 197 -5.33 3.78 -0.36
C GLU A 197 -4.28 3.34 -1.36
N CYS A 198 -3.43 2.41 -0.93
CA CYS A 198 -2.33 1.91 -1.71
C CYS A 198 -2.78 1.31 -3.05
N PHE A 199 -3.73 0.37 -3.01
CA PHE A 199 -4.17 -0.36 -4.21
C PHE A 199 -4.95 0.50 -5.18
N SER A 200 -5.66 1.54 -4.69
CA SER A 200 -6.48 2.40 -5.56
C SER A 200 -5.68 3.43 -6.36
N ILE A 201 -4.49 3.83 -5.90
CA ILE A 201 -3.74 4.91 -6.54
C ILE A 201 -2.42 4.51 -7.17
N SER A 202 -1.81 3.39 -6.72
CA SER A 202 -0.46 3.03 -7.11
C SER A 202 -0.39 2.36 -8.48
N ASP A 203 0.74 2.54 -9.16
CA ASP A 203 1.10 1.74 -10.32
C ASP A 203 1.85 0.48 -9.85
N ARG A 204 2.73 0.61 -8.83
CA ARG A 204 3.32 -0.51 -8.10
C ARG A 204 3.37 -0.26 -6.60
N VAL A 205 3.47 -1.34 -5.84
CA VAL A 205 3.47 -1.34 -4.37
C VAL A 205 4.67 -2.11 -3.86
N ALA A 206 5.43 -1.49 -2.95
CA ALA A 206 6.48 -2.15 -2.18
C ALA A 206 5.92 -2.53 -0.80
N VAL A 207 5.65 -3.80 -0.57
CA VAL A 207 5.24 -4.32 0.74
C VAL A 207 6.47 -4.50 1.60
N MET A 208 6.55 -3.74 2.68
CA MET A 208 7.72 -3.69 3.57
C MET A 208 7.47 -4.43 4.88
N ASN A 209 8.50 -5.14 5.34
CA ASN A 209 8.51 -5.83 6.64
C ASN A 209 9.89 -5.72 7.27
N LYS A 210 9.98 -5.30 8.54
CA LYS A 210 11.23 -5.26 9.34
C LYS A 210 12.46 -4.73 8.60
N GLY A 211 12.27 -3.71 7.77
CA GLY A 211 13.33 -3.00 7.05
C GLY A 211 13.71 -3.57 5.69
N VAL A 212 12.99 -4.56 5.18
CA VAL A 212 13.16 -5.12 3.83
C VAL A 212 11.88 -4.97 3.00
N ILE A 213 11.99 -5.08 1.68
CA ILE A 213 10.84 -5.21 0.76
C ILE A 213 10.59 -6.69 0.54
N GLU A 214 9.45 -7.20 1.01
CA GLU A 214 9.03 -8.59 0.84
C GLU A 214 8.52 -8.88 -0.58
N GLN A 215 7.80 -7.91 -1.16
CA GLN A 215 7.29 -8.00 -2.52
C GLN A 215 7.16 -6.61 -3.12
N PHE A 216 7.52 -6.46 -4.39
CA PHE A 216 7.36 -5.23 -5.16
C PHE A 216 6.74 -5.55 -6.51
N ASP A 217 5.46 -5.24 -6.67
CA ASP A 217 4.67 -5.60 -7.84
C ASP A 217 3.50 -4.64 -8.05
N THR A 218 2.65 -4.89 -9.07
CA THR A 218 1.37 -4.19 -9.23
C THR A 218 0.42 -4.53 -8.08
N PRO A 219 -0.56 -3.66 -7.76
CA PRO A 219 -1.58 -3.96 -6.76
C PRO A 219 -2.29 -5.29 -6.99
N GLU A 220 -2.65 -5.59 -8.25
CA GLU A 220 -3.34 -6.81 -8.64
C GLU A 220 -2.48 -8.05 -8.40
N GLU A 221 -1.17 -7.97 -8.72
CA GLU A 221 -0.25 -9.09 -8.51
C GLU A 221 -0.02 -9.35 -7.03
N ILE A 222 0.15 -8.32 -6.21
CA ILE A 222 0.26 -8.47 -4.75
C ILE A 222 -1.01 -9.08 -4.17
N TYR A 223 -2.18 -8.61 -4.62
CA TYR A 223 -3.47 -9.08 -4.12
C TYR A 223 -3.77 -10.54 -4.49
N ASN A 224 -3.48 -10.93 -5.74
CA ASN A 224 -3.79 -12.25 -6.26
C ASN A 224 -2.67 -13.27 -6.03
N ASN A 225 -1.41 -12.81 -5.97
CA ASN A 225 -0.21 -13.64 -5.96
C ASN A 225 0.80 -13.19 -4.90
N PRO A 226 0.44 -13.21 -3.59
CA PRO A 226 1.40 -12.92 -2.53
C PRO A 226 2.55 -13.94 -2.57
N LYS A 227 3.80 -13.43 -2.45
CA LYS A 227 5.01 -14.26 -2.58
C LYS A 227 5.44 -14.90 -1.26
N THR A 228 4.99 -14.36 -0.13
CA THR A 228 5.33 -14.85 1.20
C THR A 228 4.11 -14.92 2.09
N GLU A 229 4.16 -15.78 3.11
CA GLU A 229 3.10 -15.86 4.13
C GLU A 229 2.86 -14.50 4.80
N PHE A 230 3.94 -13.72 5.02
CA PHE A 230 3.82 -12.39 5.57
C PHE A 230 2.95 -11.49 4.67
N VAL A 231 3.24 -11.45 3.37
CA VAL A 231 2.46 -10.64 2.42
C VAL A 231 1.02 -11.11 2.40
N ALA A 232 0.77 -12.41 2.30
CA ALA A 232 -0.58 -12.97 2.31
C ALA A 232 -1.37 -12.55 3.56
N ARG A 233 -0.81 -12.74 4.76
CA ARG A 233 -1.42 -12.32 6.04
C ARG A 233 -1.67 -10.82 6.08
N PHE A 234 -0.69 -10.05 5.63
CA PHE A 234 -0.77 -8.59 5.68
C PHE A 234 -1.87 -8.03 4.75
N ILE A 235 -2.13 -8.65 3.59
CA ILE A 235 -3.17 -8.21 2.64
C ILE A 235 -4.53 -8.90 2.85
N GLY A 236 -4.76 -9.55 4.00
CA GLY A 236 -6.07 -10.04 4.43
C GLY A 236 -6.41 -11.48 4.07
N PHE A 237 -5.39 -12.33 3.85
CA PHE A 237 -5.62 -13.78 3.93
C PHE A 237 -5.68 -14.18 5.40
N GLU A 238 -6.67 -14.97 5.78
CA GLU A 238 -6.92 -15.36 7.17
C GLU A 238 -6.82 -16.87 7.37
N ASN A 239 -7.08 -17.65 6.32
CA ASN A 239 -6.98 -19.12 6.37
C ASN A 239 -5.57 -19.57 5.99
N PHE A 240 -4.91 -20.25 6.91
CA PHE A 240 -3.57 -20.83 6.70
C PHE A 240 -3.55 -22.24 7.25
N PHE A 241 -3.09 -23.19 6.44
CA PHE A 241 -3.01 -24.61 6.82
C PHE A 241 -1.79 -25.29 6.18
N GLU A 242 -1.20 -26.24 6.92
CA GLU A 242 -0.02 -26.95 6.46
C GLU A 242 -0.35 -27.94 5.35
N LEU A 243 0.45 -27.94 4.31
CA LEU A 243 0.36 -28.81 3.16
C LEU A 243 1.70 -29.51 2.92
N THR A 244 1.64 -30.74 2.43
CA THR A 244 2.80 -31.50 1.97
C THR A 244 2.62 -31.79 0.49
N PRO A 245 3.56 -31.40 -0.40
CA PRO A 245 3.45 -31.71 -1.81
C PRO A 245 3.52 -33.23 -2.06
N THR A 246 2.72 -33.67 -3.02
CA THR A 246 2.71 -35.04 -3.54
C THR A 246 3.05 -34.99 -5.03
N GLU A 247 3.02 -36.12 -5.71
CA GLU A 247 3.18 -36.20 -7.16
C GLU A 247 2.07 -35.43 -7.89
N ASP A 248 2.33 -34.89 -9.08
CA ASP A 248 1.37 -34.27 -9.99
C ASP A 248 0.66 -33.00 -9.48
N TRP A 249 1.39 -32.05 -8.87
CA TRP A 249 0.81 -30.75 -8.44
C TRP A 249 -0.27 -30.84 -7.36
N ASN A 250 -0.36 -31.99 -6.69
CA ASN A 250 -1.26 -32.19 -5.58
C ASN A 250 -0.55 -31.90 -4.25
N TYR A 251 -1.34 -31.48 -3.29
CA TYR A 251 -0.91 -31.27 -1.92
C TYR A 251 -1.78 -32.06 -0.99
N LYS A 252 -1.23 -32.57 0.09
CA LYS A 252 -1.94 -33.35 1.09
C LYS A 252 -1.91 -32.63 2.43
N ALA A 253 -3.08 -32.41 3.01
CA ALA A 253 -3.20 -31.90 4.36
C ALA A 253 -3.01 -32.99 5.41
N VAL A 254 -2.94 -32.61 6.68
CA VAL A 254 -2.66 -33.52 7.83
C VAL A 254 -3.72 -34.62 7.98
N ASP A 255 -4.96 -34.35 7.59
CA ASP A 255 -6.08 -35.33 7.63
C ASP A 255 -6.14 -36.23 6.40
N GLY A 256 -5.26 -36.05 5.44
CA GLY A 256 -5.23 -36.76 4.18
C GLY A 256 -6.03 -36.17 3.04
N THR A 257 -6.74 -35.06 3.25
CA THR A 257 -7.45 -34.36 2.19
C THR A 257 -6.49 -33.88 1.11
N VAL A 258 -6.88 -34.10 -0.15
CA VAL A 258 -6.06 -33.70 -1.31
C VAL A 258 -6.50 -32.34 -1.80
N PHE A 259 -5.52 -31.46 -1.91
CA PHE A 259 -5.68 -30.13 -2.50
C PHE A 259 -4.93 -30.03 -3.83
N ILE A 260 -5.60 -29.49 -4.84
CA ILE A 260 -5.03 -29.18 -6.15
C ILE A 260 -4.86 -27.66 -6.22
N SER A 261 -3.65 -27.22 -6.55
CA SER A 261 -3.35 -25.81 -6.82
C SER A 261 -2.82 -25.67 -8.24
N ASN A 262 -3.14 -24.56 -8.90
CA ASN A 262 -2.62 -24.26 -10.24
C ASN A 262 -1.16 -23.75 -10.21
N ARG A 263 -0.50 -23.75 -9.06
CA ARG A 263 0.87 -23.24 -8.90
C ARG A 263 1.89 -24.35 -8.89
N GLN A 264 3.04 -24.04 -9.51
CA GLN A 264 4.23 -24.86 -9.48
C GLN A 264 4.74 -24.99 -8.04
N TRP A 265 5.10 -26.19 -7.60
CA TRP A 265 5.56 -26.45 -6.24
C TRP A 265 7.07 -26.65 -6.19
N GLU A 266 7.62 -26.39 -5.01
CA GLU A 266 8.98 -26.79 -4.63
C GLU A 266 8.93 -27.89 -3.55
N PRO A 267 9.93 -28.79 -3.46
CA PRO A 267 9.93 -29.81 -2.43
C PRO A 267 9.96 -29.22 -1.01
N GLY A 268 9.13 -29.73 -0.12
CA GLY A 268 9.10 -29.32 1.29
C GLY A 268 7.68 -29.24 1.86
N LYS A 269 7.55 -28.65 3.04
CA LYS A 269 6.26 -28.27 3.61
C LYS A 269 5.88 -26.89 3.10
N HIS A 270 4.63 -26.71 2.76
CA HIS A 270 4.09 -25.45 2.25
C HIS A 270 2.88 -25.03 3.06
N THR A 271 2.65 -23.75 3.14
CA THR A 271 1.45 -23.19 3.74
C THR A 271 0.43 -22.91 2.64
N GLY A 272 -0.67 -23.63 2.65
CA GLY A 272 -1.84 -23.31 1.84
C GLY A 272 -2.59 -22.14 2.45
N THR A 273 -3.04 -21.21 1.62
CA THR A 273 -3.84 -20.06 2.07
C THR A 273 -4.93 -19.72 1.07
N ILE A 274 -6.06 -19.25 1.58
CA ILE A 274 -7.20 -18.81 0.79
C ILE A 274 -7.97 -17.72 1.56
N ARG A 275 -8.54 -16.76 0.84
CA ARG A 275 -9.37 -15.71 1.46
C ARG A 275 -10.70 -16.27 1.94
N PRO A 276 -11.27 -15.74 3.04
CA PRO A 276 -12.62 -16.10 3.46
C PRO A 276 -13.67 -15.90 2.38
N ASP A 277 -13.54 -14.88 1.55
CA ASP A 277 -14.45 -14.54 0.45
C ASP A 277 -14.36 -15.50 -0.74
N ASP A 278 -13.25 -16.23 -0.87
CA ASP A 278 -13.00 -17.17 -1.96
C ASP A 278 -13.37 -18.63 -1.58
N ILE A 279 -13.78 -18.87 -0.33
CA ILE A 279 -14.31 -20.18 0.12
C ILE A 279 -15.81 -20.22 -0.15
N GLU A 280 -16.23 -21.22 -0.92
CA GLU A 280 -17.65 -21.50 -1.11
C GLU A 280 -18.16 -22.38 0.04
N ILE A 281 -19.25 -21.94 0.69
CA ILE A 281 -19.91 -22.68 1.77
C ILE A 281 -21.28 -23.16 1.29
N ALA A 282 -21.55 -24.46 1.47
CA ALA A 282 -22.79 -25.11 1.12
C ALA A 282 -23.26 -26.05 2.25
N ALA A 283 -24.56 -26.39 2.27
CA ALA A 283 -25.06 -27.45 3.14
C ALA A 283 -24.30 -28.76 2.87
N ASN A 284 -24.09 -29.57 3.92
CA ASN A 284 -23.30 -30.79 3.82
C ASN A 284 -23.82 -31.73 2.72
N THR A 285 -23.02 -31.90 1.65
CA THR A 285 -23.36 -32.73 0.49
C THR A 285 -22.72 -34.12 0.50
N LYS A 286 -21.89 -34.45 1.52
CA LYS A 286 -21.13 -35.71 1.63
C LYS A 286 -20.30 -36.10 0.39
N GLN A 287 -20.00 -35.16 -0.50
CA GLN A 287 -19.12 -35.40 -1.63
C GLN A 287 -17.68 -35.04 -1.27
N ASN A 288 -16.84 -36.06 -1.11
CA ASN A 288 -15.39 -35.88 -0.99
C ASN A 288 -14.81 -35.67 -2.39
N THR A 289 -14.80 -34.43 -2.84
CA THR A 289 -14.06 -34.00 -4.02
C THR A 289 -12.79 -33.29 -3.59
N ASN A 290 -11.81 -33.18 -4.51
CA ASN A 290 -10.61 -32.41 -4.25
C ASN A 290 -10.95 -30.98 -3.81
N ASN A 291 -10.14 -30.39 -2.96
CA ASN A 291 -10.33 -29.03 -2.43
C ASN A 291 -11.62 -28.84 -1.62
N THR A 292 -12.19 -29.90 -1.04
CA THR A 292 -13.40 -29.79 -0.21
C THR A 292 -13.16 -30.34 1.18
N LEU A 293 -13.77 -29.71 2.17
CA LEU A 293 -13.72 -30.09 3.58
C LEU A 293 -15.13 -30.05 4.17
N SER A 294 -15.51 -31.05 4.92
CA SER A 294 -16.69 -30.99 5.78
C SER A 294 -16.30 -30.34 7.12
N GLY A 295 -17.22 -29.56 7.68
CA GLY A 295 -16.98 -28.92 8.98
C GLY A 295 -18.28 -28.51 9.67
N ILE A 296 -18.14 -28.03 10.90
CA ILE A 296 -19.25 -27.58 11.76
C ILE A 296 -19.07 -26.10 12.06
N ILE A 297 -20.10 -25.30 11.84
CA ILE A 297 -20.08 -23.87 12.16
C ILE A 297 -20.02 -23.69 13.68
N LYS A 298 -18.99 -22.98 14.15
CA LYS A 298 -18.80 -22.64 15.57
C LYS A 298 -19.17 -21.21 15.91
N VAL A 299 -18.91 -20.27 14.97
CA VAL A 299 -19.23 -18.86 15.15
C VAL A 299 -19.85 -18.31 13.87
N ARG A 300 -20.82 -17.42 14.03
CA ARG A 300 -21.41 -16.64 12.94
C ARG A 300 -21.37 -15.16 13.30
N THR A 301 -20.79 -14.35 12.42
CA THR A 301 -20.66 -12.89 12.59
C THR A 301 -21.30 -12.17 11.40
N PHE A 302 -22.16 -11.20 11.63
CA PHE A 302 -22.74 -10.37 10.57
C PHE A 302 -21.81 -9.20 10.25
N LEU A 303 -21.41 -9.07 8.99
CA LEU A 303 -20.49 -8.03 8.49
C LEU A 303 -21.21 -6.92 7.67
N GLY A 304 -22.51 -6.84 7.73
CA GLY A 304 -23.33 -5.85 7.02
C GLY A 304 -23.79 -6.33 5.65
N LYS A 305 -22.93 -6.84 4.80
CA LYS A 305 -23.25 -7.36 3.44
C LYS A 305 -23.14 -8.88 3.34
N SER A 306 -22.57 -9.52 4.32
CA SER A 306 -22.30 -10.95 4.36
C SER A 306 -22.25 -11.44 5.79
N TYR A 307 -22.30 -12.75 5.95
CA TYR A 307 -21.95 -13.41 7.20
C TYR A 307 -20.57 -14.04 7.08
N GLN A 308 -19.76 -13.89 8.10
CA GLN A 308 -18.53 -14.64 8.30
C GLN A 308 -18.80 -15.81 9.22
N TYR A 309 -18.36 -16.98 8.81
CA TYR A 309 -18.50 -18.25 9.54
C TYR A 309 -17.12 -18.76 9.95
N GLU A 310 -16.91 -19.00 11.26
CA GLU A 310 -15.81 -19.84 11.72
C GLU A 310 -16.28 -21.29 11.70
N VAL A 311 -15.65 -22.09 10.87
CA VAL A 311 -15.96 -23.51 10.64
C VAL A 311 -14.84 -24.37 11.19
N GLU A 312 -15.15 -25.28 12.11
CA GLU A 312 -14.21 -26.28 12.60
C GLU A 312 -14.15 -27.44 11.61
N THR A 313 -12.95 -27.69 11.08
CA THR A 313 -12.68 -28.71 10.07
C THR A 313 -11.59 -29.66 10.54
N PRO A 314 -11.36 -30.81 9.87
CA PRO A 314 -10.28 -31.74 10.22
C PRO A 314 -8.86 -31.14 10.13
N ILE A 315 -8.68 -30.06 9.36
CA ILE A 315 -7.38 -29.36 9.22
C ILE A 315 -7.27 -28.11 10.11
N GLY A 316 -8.27 -27.86 10.96
CA GLY A 316 -8.32 -26.71 11.85
C GLY A 316 -9.51 -25.80 11.58
N LYS A 317 -9.47 -24.62 12.19
CA LYS A 317 -10.52 -23.61 12.03
C LYS A 317 -10.28 -22.80 10.75
N LEU A 318 -11.34 -22.67 9.94
CA LEU A 318 -11.35 -21.87 8.73
C LEU A 318 -12.47 -20.82 8.78
N LEU A 319 -12.20 -19.68 8.19
CA LEU A 319 -13.16 -18.59 8.02
C LEU A 319 -13.70 -18.59 6.58
N ALA A 320 -15.00 -18.54 6.43
CA ALA A 320 -15.66 -18.41 5.13
C ALA A 320 -16.70 -17.28 5.18
N ASN A 321 -16.70 -16.42 4.17
CA ASN A 321 -17.66 -15.35 4.01
C ASN A 321 -18.74 -15.76 2.99
N LYS A 322 -20.00 -15.49 3.31
CA LYS A 322 -21.13 -15.75 2.38
C LYS A 322 -22.10 -14.57 2.39
N ALA A 323 -22.59 -14.21 1.21
CA ALA A 323 -23.68 -13.25 1.09
C ALA A 323 -24.91 -13.71 1.90
N ASP A 324 -25.78 -12.80 2.26
CA ASP A 324 -26.90 -13.02 3.18
C ASP A 324 -28.11 -13.74 2.56
N ASP A 325 -27.98 -14.22 1.32
CA ASP A 325 -29.01 -14.99 0.61
C ASP A 325 -29.33 -16.35 1.24
N VAL A 326 -28.33 -17.00 1.84
CA VAL A 326 -28.48 -18.27 2.58
C VAL A 326 -27.74 -18.17 3.90
N VAL A 327 -28.48 -18.26 5.00
CA VAL A 327 -27.95 -18.09 6.34
C VAL A 327 -27.86 -19.43 7.06
N TYR A 328 -26.65 -19.84 7.45
CA TYR A 328 -26.39 -21.01 8.28
C TYR A 328 -26.40 -20.65 9.77
N GLN A 329 -26.68 -21.63 10.63
CA GLN A 329 -26.70 -21.48 12.08
C GLN A 329 -25.45 -22.11 12.72
N VAL A 330 -25.14 -21.69 13.94
CA VAL A 330 -24.12 -22.35 14.76
C VAL A 330 -24.58 -23.79 15.02
N GLY A 331 -23.70 -24.75 14.77
CA GLY A 331 -23.96 -26.19 14.87
C GLY A 331 -24.31 -26.83 13.53
N ASP A 332 -24.60 -26.08 12.48
CA ASP A 332 -24.85 -26.65 11.15
C ASP A 332 -23.61 -27.34 10.59
N GLU A 333 -23.81 -28.51 9.98
CA GLU A 333 -22.79 -29.19 9.18
C GLU A 333 -22.75 -28.60 7.77
N VAL A 334 -21.58 -28.20 7.32
CA VAL A 334 -21.37 -27.58 6.02
C VAL A 334 -20.20 -28.20 5.27
N THR A 335 -20.21 -28.03 3.95
CA THR A 335 -19.07 -28.32 3.09
C THR A 335 -18.44 -27.02 2.65
N LEU A 336 -17.12 -26.88 2.83
CA LEU A 336 -16.30 -25.80 2.32
C LEU A 336 -15.62 -26.25 1.03
N SER A 337 -15.75 -25.49 -0.05
CA SER A 337 -15.06 -25.72 -1.32
C SER A 337 -14.06 -24.61 -1.58
N MET A 338 -12.83 -24.98 -1.93
CA MET A 338 -11.73 -24.05 -2.20
C MET A 338 -11.31 -24.16 -3.66
N PRO A 339 -11.74 -23.25 -4.55
CA PRO A 339 -11.40 -23.30 -5.97
C PRO A 339 -9.86 -23.34 -6.16
N SER A 340 -9.36 -24.25 -7.00
CA SER A 340 -7.92 -24.50 -7.18
C SER A 340 -7.14 -23.25 -7.65
N HIS A 341 -7.80 -22.36 -8.42
CA HIS A 341 -7.21 -21.11 -8.89
C HIS A 341 -7.17 -20.02 -7.80
N LYS A 342 -7.87 -20.21 -6.68
CA LYS A 342 -7.90 -19.31 -5.52
C LYS A 342 -7.02 -19.79 -4.38
N LEU A 343 -6.70 -21.08 -4.36
CA LEU A 343 -5.78 -21.66 -3.39
C LEU A 343 -4.35 -21.27 -3.71
N ILE A 344 -3.73 -20.53 -2.80
CA ILE A 344 -2.36 -20.03 -2.92
C ILE A 344 -1.45 -20.86 -2.01
N ILE A 345 -0.26 -21.15 -2.49
CA ILE A 345 0.80 -21.82 -1.72
C ILE A 345 1.91 -20.78 -1.50
N VAL A 346 2.27 -20.55 -0.22
CA VAL A 346 3.30 -19.61 0.20
C VAL A 346 4.34 -20.25 1.09
#